data_83f984e88388e32e09cb36225823b1e0
#
_entry.id   83f984e88388e32e09cb36225823b1e0
#
_cell.length_a   1.000
_cell.length_b   1.000
_cell.length_c   1.000
_cell.angle_alpha   90.00
_cell.angle_beta   90.00
_cell.angle_gamma   90.00
#
_symmetry.space_group_name_H-M   'P 1'
#
loop_
_entity.id
_entity.type
_entity.pdbx_description
1 polymer ?
#
loop_
_entity_poly.entity_id
_entity_poly.type
_entity_poly.pdbx_seq_one_letter_code
_entity_poly.pdbx_strand_id
1 'polypeptide(L)'
;MTHEDIVRSLLTYLRSVTACPDLAYDEAPTRMSGGFDATILRFSLQSAPDPFSGPLVLRLFQATATADRAPREGAVQNALAQLGYPAPSVFVAEARIEPLGGPFLIMERMPGRIVGSELENLSIKGLGQTLNILRQLPRIRREVLRLWDEAQTRLHAVPVKGFVDLVASAGVPPENLSFDSVFAAQRAFVEEFGLSGLRPAVDWLTANTPRQSTAVICHGDFHSSNVLADNGRLTGVIDWVKATIAEPAFDYGAVMAILATVPIRVPAGVHRMLRAMMNNLARTHSRQCGTTPETEAALRYYQVFNCLVQLVTVGKSHAQGNTTQGAYNSPVGVANLVNHVHLLTGLNLTLPG
;
A
#
# COMPACT_ATOMS: atom_id res chain seq x y z
N MET A 1 15.66 6.52 18.55
CA MET A 1 14.86 6.97 19.71
C MET A 1 14.12 5.76 20.29
N THR A 2 14.00 5.68 21.61
CA THR A 2 13.17 4.67 22.28
C THR A 2 11.68 5.00 22.11
N HIS A 3 10.80 4.05 22.43
CA HIS A 3 9.35 4.33 22.41
C HIS A 3 8.97 5.48 23.36
N GLU A 4 9.54 5.51 24.56
CA GLU A 4 9.30 6.55 25.54
C GLU A 4 9.76 7.93 25.05
N ASP A 5 10.91 7.98 24.34
CA ASP A 5 11.40 9.23 23.74
C ASP A 5 10.43 9.75 22.68
N ILE A 6 9.91 8.86 21.80
CA ILE A 6 8.92 9.22 20.78
C ILE A 6 7.66 9.79 21.45
N VAL A 7 7.14 9.10 22.48
CA VAL A 7 5.93 9.54 23.21
C VAL A 7 6.09 10.93 23.81
N ARG A 8 7.25 11.20 24.44
CA ARG A 8 7.55 12.50 25.04
C ARG A 8 7.71 13.60 23.99
N SER A 9 8.48 13.32 22.95
CA SER A 9 8.74 14.29 21.87
C SER A 9 7.48 14.60 21.07
N LEU A 10 6.62 13.62 20.83
CA LEU A 10 5.33 13.80 20.17
C LEU A 10 4.43 14.77 20.96
N LEU A 11 4.32 14.61 22.27
CA LEU A 11 3.52 15.51 23.09
C LEU A 11 4.09 16.93 23.08
N THR A 12 5.41 17.09 23.16
CA THR A 12 6.09 18.37 23.06
C THR A 12 5.81 19.05 21.72
N TYR A 13 5.90 18.29 20.63
CA TYR A 13 5.60 18.76 19.28
C TYR A 13 4.13 19.21 19.17
N LEU A 14 3.20 18.38 19.64
CA LEU A 14 1.76 18.67 19.58
C LEU A 14 1.41 19.94 20.40
N ARG A 15 1.98 20.11 21.58
CA ARG A 15 1.83 21.34 22.37
C ARG A 15 2.26 22.60 21.61
N SER A 16 3.36 22.48 20.86
CA SER A 16 3.85 23.59 20.03
C SER A 16 2.92 23.89 18.86
N VAL A 17 2.46 22.86 18.15
CA VAL A 17 1.61 23.01 16.95
C VAL A 17 0.20 23.50 17.31
N THR A 18 -0.35 23.02 18.44
CA THR A 18 -1.70 23.42 18.89
C THR A 18 -1.71 24.69 19.72
N ALA A 19 -0.55 25.23 20.11
CA ALA A 19 -0.39 26.31 21.10
C ALA A 19 -1.09 26.01 22.44
N CYS A 20 -1.21 24.73 22.81
CA CYS A 20 -1.82 24.26 24.05
C CYS A 20 -0.75 23.65 24.96
N PRO A 21 -0.13 24.42 25.88
CA PRO A 21 0.97 23.95 26.73
C PRO A 21 0.55 22.83 27.70
N ASP A 22 -0.72 22.83 28.12
CA ASP A 22 -1.29 21.86 29.07
C ASP A 22 -1.84 20.59 28.37
N LEU A 23 -1.68 20.45 27.06
CA LEU A 23 -2.14 19.29 26.32
C LEU A 23 -1.56 18.02 26.93
N ALA A 24 -2.40 17.03 27.15
CA ALA A 24 -2.02 15.72 27.69
C ALA A 24 -2.64 14.58 26.87
N TYR A 25 -2.09 13.39 27.02
CA TYR A 25 -2.71 12.19 26.45
C TYR A 25 -3.92 11.78 27.29
N ASP A 26 -5.01 11.45 26.61
CA ASP A 26 -6.12 10.66 27.15
C ASP A 26 -5.76 9.16 27.05
N GLU A 27 -5.41 8.69 25.84
CA GLU A 27 -4.74 7.41 25.63
C GLU A 27 -3.31 7.67 25.16
N ALA A 28 -2.32 7.21 25.94
CA ALA A 28 -0.91 7.29 25.57
C ALA A 28 -0.63 6.51 24.27
N PRO A 29 0.34 6.96 23.45
CA PRO A 29 0.68 6.28 22.20
C PRO A 29 1.01 4.81 22.40
N THR A 30 0.26 3.96 21.73
CA THR A 30 0.47 2.50 21.71
C THR A 30 0.74 2.01 20.30
N ARG A 31 1.70 1.06 20.19
CA ARG A 31 2.10 0.53 18.88
C ARG A 31 0.98 -0.30 18.27
N MET A 32 0.72 -0.04 16.99
CA MET A 32 -0.15 -0.87 16.16
C MET A 32 0.69 -1.92 15.42
N SER A 33 0.11 -3.09 15.20
CA SER A 33 0.68 -4.11 14.31
C SER A 33 0.53 -3.64 12.85
N GLY A 34 1.56 -3.84 12.03
CA GLY A 34 1.60 -3.40 10.63
C GLY A 34 2.64 -2.29 10.42
N GLY A 35 2.96 -2.00 9.15
CA GLY A 35 3.96 -1.00 8.77
C GLY A 35 5.38 -1.59 8.75
N PHE A 36 5.80 -2.05 7.56
CA PHE A 36 7.17 -2.56 7.36
C PHE A 36 8.19 -1.41 7.29
N ASP A 37 7.76 -0.21 6.95
CA ASP A 37 8.60 0.95 6.64
C ASP A 37 8.40 2.14 7.60
N ALA A 38 7.48 2.02 8.56
CA ALA A 38 7.14 3.06 9.53
C ALA A 38 6.75 2.47 10.89
N THR A 39 6.97 3.25 11.95
CA THR A 39 6.38 2.99 13.26
C THR A 39 4.99 3.62 13.31
N ILE A 40 3.97 2.82 13.60
CA ILE A 40 2.58 3.28 13.66
C ILE A 40 2.13 3.25 15.13
N LEU A 41 1.71 4.41 15.65
CA LEU A 41 1.19 4.54 17.01
C LEU A 41 -0.22 5.13 16.97
N ARG A 42 -1.13 4.56 17.75
CA ARG A 42 -2.46 5.13 18.02
C ARG A 42 -2.43 5.87 19.34
N PHE A 43 -3.16 6.98 19.44
CA PHE A 43 -3.29 7.76 20.67
C PHE A 43 -4.54 8.66 20.61
N SER A 44 -4.91 9.24 21.75
CA SER A 44 -5.87 10.35 21.86
C SER A 44 -5.40 11.41 22.85
N LEU A 45 -5.96 12.61 22.75
CA LEU A 45 -5.57 13.77 23.52
C LEU A 45 -6.74 14.28 24.36
N GLN A 46 -6.45 14.76 25.57
CA GLN A 46 -7.44 15.37 26.43
C GLN A 46 -7.72 16.80 25.98
N SER A 47 -8.98 17.13 25.79
CA SER A 47 -9.45 18.49 25.47
C SER A 47 -8.67 19.19 24.36
N ALA A 48 -8.20 18.40 23.37
CA ALA A 48 -7.46 18.96 22.25
C ALA A 48 -8.38 19.79 21.34
N PRO A 49 -7.87 20.88 20.74
CA PRO A 49 -8.63 21.62 19.74
C PRO A 49 -8.77 20.82 18.46
N ASP A 50 -9.79 21.15 17.67
CA ASP A 50 -9.90 20.60 16.31
C ASP A 50 -8.67 21.00 15.47
N PRO A 51 -8.21 20.10 14.61
CA PRO A 51 -8.76 18.79 14.25
C PRO A 51 -8.24 17.61 15.11
N PHE A 52 -7.59 17.87 16.26
CA PHE A 52 -6.93 16.83 17.08
C PHE A 52 -7.84 16.24 18.18
N SER A 53 -9.12 16.58 18.20
CA SER A 53 -10.08 16.18 19.24
C SER A 53 -10.50 14.71 19.19
N GLY A 54 -10.28 14.01 18.07
CA GLY A 54 -10.62 12.62 17.89
C GLY A 54 -9.48 11.62 18.13
N PRO A 55 -9.73 10.31 17.90
CA PRO A 55 -8.68 9.32 17.88
C PRO A 55 -7.67 9.56 16.75
N LEU A 56 -6.37 9.45 17.06
CA LEU A 56 -5.27 9.82 16.18
C LEU A 56 -4.34 8.64 15.89
N VAL A 57 -3.65 8.72 14.75
CA VAL A 57 -2.54 7.85 14.37
C VAL A 57 -1.33 8.69 14.03
N LEU A 58 -0.19 8.36 14.64
CA LEU A 58 1.14 8.77 14.20
C LEU A 58 1.69 7.69 13.26
N ARG A 59 2.11 8.08 12.06
CA ARG A 59 2.94 7.28 11.15
C ARG A 59 4.33 7.91 11.06
N LEU A 60 5.29 7.35 11.76
CA LEU A 60 6.68 7.81 11.81
C LEU A 60 7.54 6.97 10.87
N PHE A 61 8.07 7.59 9.82
CA PHE A 61 8.96 6.95 8.86
C PHE A 61 10.38 6.80 9.41
N GLN A 62 11.17 5.94 8.79
CA GLN A 62 12.58 5.81 9.13
C GLN A 62 13.33 7.12 8.80
N ALA A 63 14.39 7.41 9.53
CA ALA A 63 15.23 8.60 9.31
C ALA A 63 15.86 8.65 7.90
N THR A 64 15.98 7.49 7.24
CA THR A 64 16.46 7.37 5.86
C THR A 64 15.39 7.63 4.79
N ALA A 65 14.14 7.87 5.20
CA ALA A 65 13.09 8.24 4.26
C ALA A 65 13.36 9.63 3.65
N THR A 66 12.96 9.80 2.39
CA THR A 66 13.10 11.09 1.71
C THR A 66 12.22 12.15 2.38
N ALA A 67 12.65 13.41 2.38
CA ALA A 67 11.95 14.51 3.03
C ALA A 67 10.55 14.77 2.43
N ASP A 68 10.35 14.44 1.15
CA ASP A 68 9.08 14.60 0.46
C ASP A 68 8.04 13.52 0.79
N ARG A 69 8.44 12.44 1.47
CA ARG A 69 7.58 11.28 1.70
C ARG A 69 6.32 11.61 2.51
N ALA A 70 6.48 12.25 3.66
CA ALA A 70 5.35 12.62 4.49
C ALA A 70 4.46 13.70 3.81
N PRO A 71 5.00 14.81 3.27
CA PRO A 71 4.21 15.78 2.51
C PRO A 71 3.44 15.16 1.33
N ARG A 72 4.08 14.29 0.54
CA ARG A 72 3.46 13.63 -0.60
C ARG A 72 2.31 12.73 -0.18
N GLU A 73 2.52 11.84 0.78
CA GLU A 73 1.48 10.94 1.26
C GLU A 73 0.33 11.72 1.91
N GLY A 74 0.65 12.76 2.70
CA GLY A 74 -0.35 13.63 3.31
C GLY A 74 -1.21 14.38 2.29
N ALA A 75 -0.59 14.93 1.25
CA ALA A 75 -1.30 15.60 0.15
C ALA A 75 -2.26 14.67 -0.59
N VAL A 76 -1.81 13.44 -0.90
CA VAL A 76 -2.62 12.41 -1.54
C VAL A 76 -3.85 12.04 -0.69
N GLN A 77 -3.64 11.74 0.60
CA GLN A 77 -4.73 11.37 1.52
C GLN A 77 -5.75 12.51 1.65
N ASN A 78 -5.29 13.72 1.87
CA ASN A 78 -6.16 14.89 2.02
C ASN A 78 -6.93 15.20 0.73
N ALA A 79 -6.31 15.08 -0.45
CA ALA A 79 -7.01 15.26 -1.71
C ALA A 79 -8.13 14.22 -1.90
N LEU A 80 -7.86 12.96 -1.57
CA LEU A 80 -8.86 11.88 -1.64
C LEU A 80 -10.01 12.11 -0.66
N ALA A 81 -9.70 12.44 0.60
CA ALA A 81 -10.70 12.73 1.63
C ALA A 81 -11.60 13.90 1.23
N GLN A 82 -11.04 15.00 0.71
CA GLN A 82 -11.79 16.16 0.21
C GLN A 82 -12.69 15.82 -0.99
N LEU A 83 -12.30 14.85 -1.80
CA LEU A 83 -13.12 14.36 -2.93
C LEU A 83 -14.14 13.27 -2.51
N GLY A 84 -14.30 13.04 -1.20
CA GLY A 84 -15.30 12.12 -0.65
C GLY A 84 -14.92 10.64 -0.73
N TYR A 85 -13.63 10.34 -0.98
CA TYR A 85 -13.11 8.99 -0.86
C TYR A 85 -12.74 8.70 0.62
N PRO A 86 -12.97 7.49 1.15
CA PRO A 86 -12.69 7.17 2.55
C PRO A 86 -11.18 6.98 2.81
N ALA A 87 -10.40 8.03 2.65
CA ALA A 87 -9.00 8.11 3.04
C ALA A 87 -8.86 8.90 4.35
N PRO A 88 -7.86 8.61 5.20
CA PRO A 88 -7.64 9.36 6.43
C PRO A 88 -7.34 10.84 6.15
N SER A 89 -7.91 11.74 6.96
CA SER A 89 -7.52 13.15 6.96
C SER A 89 -6.19 13.31 7.67
N VAL A 90 -5.21 13.92 7.04
CA VAL A 90 -3.88 14.20 7.60
C VAL A 90 -3.84 15.64 8.14
N PHE A 91 -3.57 15.76 9.42
CA PHE A 91 -3.52 17.06 10.13
C PHE A 91 -2.12 17.64 10.19
N VAL A 92 -1.10 16.76 10.21
CA VAL A 92 0.32 17.13 10.16
C VAL A 92 1.04 16.24 9.18
N ALA A 93 1.82 16.85 8.29
CA ALA A 93 2.77 16.16 7.41
C ALA A 93 4.14 16.83 7.62
N GLU A 94 4.96 16.25 8.49
CA GLU A 94 6.25 16.81 8.88
C GLU A 94 7.39 16.14 8.10
N ALA A 95 8.15 16.93 7.36
CA ALA A 95 9.29 16.49 6.57
C ALA A 95 10.60 16.41 7.37
N ARG A 96 10.69 17.19 8.47
CA ARG A 96 11.90 17.28 9.28
C ARG A 96 12.09 16.04 10.14
N ILE A 97 13.34 15.68 10.36
CA ILE A 97 13.73 14.50 11.14
C ILE A 97 13.74 14.80 12.65
N GLU A 98 14.14 16.02 13.03
CA GLU A 98 14.47 16.39 14.40
C GLU A 98 13.35 16.18 15.41
N PRO A 99 12.07 16.47 15.11
CA PRO A 99 11.03 16.35 16.13
C PRO A 99 10.88 14.94 16.70
N LEU A 100 10.90 13.90 15.82
CA LEU A 100 10.62 12.52 16.23
C LEU A 100 11.66 11.50 15.75
N GLY A 101 12.76 11.94 15.14
CA GLY A 101 13.80 11.06 14.59
C GLY A 101 13.50 10.54 13.18
N GLY A 102 12.55 11.10 12.48
CA GLY A 102 12.18 10.82 11.10
C GLY A 102 11.00 11.67 10.65
N PRO A 103 10.75 11.76 9.33
CA PRO A 103 9.52 12.38 8.82
C PRO A 103 8.28 11.65 9.34
N PHE A 104 7.16 12.35 9.50
CA PHE A 104 5.95 11.71 10.03
C PHE A 104 4.64 12.36 9.58
N LEU A 105 3.57 11.58 9.73
CA LEU A 105 2.18 12.02 9.59
C LEU A 105 1.45 11.89 10.93
N ILE A 106 0.60 12.87 11.24
CA ILE A 106 -0.45 12.74 12.25
C ILE A 106 -1.78 12.86 11.53
N MET A 107 -2.61 11.84 11.66
CA MET A 107 -3.87 11.73 10.93
C MET A 107 -4.97 11.19 11.82
N GLU A 108 -6.20 11.34 11.36
CA GLU A 108 -7.33 10.69 12.00
C GLU A 108 -7.18 9.16 12.02
N ARG A 109 -7.65 8.54 13.06
CA ARG A 109 -7.77 7.09 13.11
C ARG A 109 -9.10 6.68 12.50
N MET A 110 -9.04 6.09 11.30
CA MET A 110 -10.23 5.56 10.64
C MET A 110 -10.92 4.49 11.48
N PRO A 111 -12.25 4.52 11.57
CA PRO A 111 -13.02 3.50 12.29
C PRO A 111 -13.02 2.16 11.55
N GLY A 112 -13.31 1.09 12.30
CA GLY A 112 -13.42 -0.25 11.73
C GLY A 112 -12.19 -1.13 11.92
N ARG A 113 -12.17 -2.26 11.22
CA ARG A 113 -11.12 -3.29 11.25
C ARG A 113 -10.65 -3.60 9.84
N ILE A 114 -9.42 -4.08 9.73
CA ILE A 114 -8.87 -4.59 8.47
C ILE A 114 -9.77 -5.70 7.93
N VAL A 115 -10.15 -5.57 6.67
CA VAL A 115 -11.02 -6.53 5.96
C VAL A 115 -10.27 -7.86 5.80
N GLY A 116 -10.85 -8.92 6.37
CA GLY A 116 -10.24 -10.25 6.36
C GLY A 116 -9.22 -10.51 7.48
N SER A 117 -9.09 -9.61 8.47
CA SER A 117 -8.23 -9.82 9.65
C SER A 117 -8.58 -11.08 10.45
N GLU A 118 -9.80 -11.58 10.32
CA GLU A 118 -10.22 -12.87 10.86
C GLU A 118 -9.39 -14.03 10.28
N LEU A 119 -8.88 -13.89 9.06
CA LEU A 119 -8.03 -14.88 8.40
C LEU A 119 -6.59 -14.85 8.91
N GLU A 120 -6.09 -13.71 9.37
CA GLU A 120 -4.75 -13.56 9.93
C GLU A 120 -4.65 -14.23 11.33
N ASN A 121 -5.74 -14.23 12.07
CA ASN A 121 -5.85 -14.89 13.38
C ASN A 121 -6.04 -16.42 13.29
N LEU A 122 -5.87 -17.01 12.10
CA LEU A 122 -5.89 -18.45 11.85
C LEU A 122 -4.66 -19.19 12.41
N SER A 123 -4.14 -18.79 13.53
CA SER A 123 -3.30 -19.65 14.35
C SER A 123 -4.16 -20.81 14.83
N ILE A 124 -4.04 -21.94 14.14
CA ILE A 124 -4.82 -23.16 14.37
C ILE A 124 -4.56 -23.66 15.78
N LYS A 125 -5.37 -23.18 16.74
CA LYS A 125 -5.41 -23.69 18.13
C LYS A 125 -6.62 -24.62 18.27
N GLY A 126 -6.54 -25.80 17.64
CA GLY A 126 -7.49 -26.90 17.87
C GLY A 126 -8.52 -27.11 16.73
N LEU A 127 -8.95 -28.38 16.57
CA LEU A 127 -9.86 -28.88 15.53
C LEU A 127 -11.22 -28.15 15.47
N GLY A 128 -11.76 -27.74 16.63
CA GLY A 128 -13.07 -27.04 16.69
C GLY A 128 -13.05 -25.64 16.09
N GLN A 129 -11.96 -24.89 16.31
CA GLN A 129 -11.79 -23.55 15.72
C GLN A 129 -11.59 -23.64 14.21
N THR A 130 -10.81 -24.64 13.75
CA THR A 130 -10.59 -24.88 12.31
C THR A 130 -11.89 -25.14 11.56
N LEU A 131 -12.79 -25.97 12.12
CA LEU A 131 -14.09 -26.26 11.50
C LEU A 131 -15.00 -25.04 11.45
N ASN A 132 -15.00 -24.20 12.49
CA ASN A 132 -15.81 -22.99 12.53
C ASN A 132 -15.33 -21.98 11.47
N ILE A 133 -14.02 -21.82 11.31
CA ILE A 133 -13.43 -20.95 10.30
C ILE A 133 -13.72 -21.46 8.89
N LEU A 134 -13.60 -22.76 8.65
CA LEU A 134 -13.94 -23.36 7.36
C LEU A 134 -15.40 -23.13 6.98
N ARG A 135 -16.32 -23.11 7.94
CA ARG A 135 -17.73 -22.78 7.73
C ARG A 135 -17.95 -21.29 7.40
N GLN A 136 -17.13 -20.39 7.96
CA GLN A 136 -17.23 -18.95 7.75
C GLN A 136 -16.48 -18.47 6.49
N LEU A 137 -15.52 -19.23 5.97
CA LEU A 137 -14.73 -18.87 4.79
C LEU A 137 -15.56 -18.37 3.59
N PRO A 138 -16.71 -18.98 3.22
CA PRO A 138 -17.50 -18.48 2.08
C PRO A 138 -18.10 -17.10 2.33
N ARG A 139 -18.49 -16.81 3.58
CA ARG A 139 -19.02 -15.50 3.99
C ARG A 139 -17.90 -14.46 4.00
N ILE A 140 -16.80 -14.74 4.68
CA ILE A 140 -15.63 -13.86 4.76
C ILE A 140 -15.12 -13.54 3.36
N ARG A 141 -14.95 -14.55 2.50
CA ARG A 141 -14.54 -14.35 1.10
C ARG A 141 -15.48 -13.42 0.35
N ARG A 142 -16.80 -13.62 0.49
CA ARG A 142 -17.80 -12.77 -0.20
C ARG A 142 -17.74 -11.33 0.27
N GLU A 143 -17.57 -11.11 1.57
CA GLU A 143 -17.47 -9.79 2.17
C GLU A 143 -16.18 -9.09 1.75
N VAL A 144 -15.03 -9.77 1.85
CA VAL A 144 -13.73 -9.28 1.39
C VAL A 144 -13.77 -8.84 -0.07
N LEU A 145 -14.28 -9.71 -0.95
CA LEU A 145 -14.36 -9.41 -2.38
C LEU A 145 -15.30 -8.25 -2.68
N ARG A 146 -16.43 -8.17 -1.99
CA ARG A 146 -17.40 -7.07 -2.18
C ARG A 146 -16.82 -5.73 -1.74
N LEU A 147 -16.25 -5.66 -0.52
CA LEU A 147 -15.71 -4.42 0.02
C LEU A 147 -14.49 -3.95 -0.78
N TRP A 148 -13.69 -4.89 -1.23
CA TRP A 148 -12.54 -4.59 -2.07
C TRP A 148 -12.96 -4.04 -3.44
N ASP A 149 -13.90 -4.72 -4.12
CA ASP A 149 -14.47 -4.28 -5.39
C ASP A 149 -15.13 -2.89 -5.27
N GLU A 150 -15.88 -2.66 -4.18
CA GLU A 150 -16.49 -1.37 -3.85
C GLU A 150 -15.43 -0.27 -3.68
N ALA A 151 -14.41 -0.52 -2.85
CA ALA A 151 -13.37 0.47 -2.55
C ALA A 151 -12.57 0.82 -3.80
N GLN A 152 -12.18 -0.17 -4.61
CA GLN A 152 -11.41 0.03 -5.83
C GLN A 152 -12.22 0.76 -6.91
N THR A 153 -13.48 0.36 -7.11
CA THR A 153 -14.37 1.02 -8.08
C THR A 153 -14.61 2.49 -7.71
N ARG A 154 -14.81 2.77 -6.42
CA ARG A 154 -14.97 4.15 -5.93
C ARG A 154 -13.69 4.96 -6.13
N LEU A 155 -12.51 4.37 -5.92
CA LEU A 155 -11.22 5.04 -6.13
C LEU A 155 -11.05 5.44 -7.60
N HIS A 156 -11.25 4.50 -8.51
CA HIS A 156 -11.11 4.73 -9.95
C HIS A 156 -12.16 5.70 -10.50
N ALA A 157 -13.26 5.96 -9.78
CA ALA A 157 -14.27 6.95 -10.13
C ALA A 157 -13.97 8.37 -9.61
N VAL A 158 -12.93 8.55 -8.77
CA VAL A 158 -12.54 9.88 -8.28
C VAL A 158 -12.04 10.73 -9.46
N PRO A 159 -12.51 11.98 -9.62
CA PRO A 159 -12.09 12.85 -10.71
C PRO A 159 -10.60 13.18 -10.65
N VAL A 160 -9.81 12.68 -11.61
CA VAL A 160 -8.36 12.87 -11.66
C VAL A 160 -7.98 14.35 -11.66
N LYS A 161 -8.69 15.19 -12.43
CA LYS A 161 -8.41 16.64 -12.48
C LYS A 161 -8.51 17.28 -11.09
N GLY A 162 -9.61 17.02 -10.37
CA GLY A 162 -9.80 17.58 -9.03
C GLY A 162 -8.73 17.10 -8.04
N PHE A 163 -8.33 15.83 -8.14
CA PHE A 163 -7.25 15.28 -7.35
C PHE A 163 -5.90 15.95 -7.63
N VAL A 164 -5.54 16.10 -8.92
CA VAL A 164 -4.31 16.78 -9.36
C VAL A 164 -4.27 18.21 -8.86
N ASP A 165 -5.37 18.96 -9.01
CA ASP A 165 -5.47 20.36 -8.56
C ASP A 165 -5.22 20.48 -7.03
N LEU A 166 -5.80 19.57 -6.23
CA LEU A 166 -5.63 19.56 -4.77
C LEU A 166 -4.21 19.18 -4.34
N VAL A 167 -3.62 18.16 -4.97
CA VAL A 167 -2.24 17.74 -4.69
C VAL A 167 -1.25 18.84 -5.04
N ALA A 168 -1.42 19.49 -6.20
CA ALA A 168 -0.60 20.62 -6.61
C ALA A 168 -0.73 21.82 -5.64
N SER A 169 -1.94 22.11 -5.17
CA SER A 169 -2.19 23.17 -4.17
C SER A 169 -1.51 22.88 -2.81
N ALA A 170 -1.27 21.60 -2.50
CA ALA A 170 -0.51 21.18 -1.33
C ALA A 170 1.02 21.21 -1.54
N GLY A 171 1.50 21.72 -2.69
CA GLY A 171 2.92 21.87 -2.99
C GLY A 171 3.60 20.58 -3.49
N VAL A 172 2.83 19.56 -3.84
CA VAL A 172 3.38 18.31 -4.41
C VAL A 172 3.21 18.32 -5.92
N PRO A 173 4.31 18.23 -6.70
CA PRO A 173 4.23 18.17 -8.16
C PRO A 173 3.45 16.94 -8.63
N PRO A 174 2.33 17.09 -9.36
CA PRO A 174 1.49 15.97 -9.78
C PRO A 174 2.22 14.97 -10.70
N GLU A 175 3.22 15.42 -11.44
CA GLU A 175 4.08 14.57 -12.28
C GLU A 175 4.78 13.47 -11.47
N ASN A 176 5.07 13.71 -10.19
CA ASN A 176 5.65 12.71 -9.28
C ASN A 176 4.68 11.56 -8.98
N LEU A 177 3.39 11.72 -9.29
CA LEU A 177 2.37 10.68 -9.16
C LEU A 177 2.10 9.95 -10.47
N SER A 178 2.73 10.34 -11.59
CA SER A 178 2.53 9.66 -12.89
C SER A 178 3.19 8.28 -12.89
N PHE A 179 2.60 7.34 -13.63
CA PHE A 179 3.21 6.02 -13.84
C PHE A 179 4.60 6.13 -14.48
N ASP A 180 4.78 7.07 -15.42
CA ASP A 180 6.07 7.27 -16.09
C ASP A 180 7.17 7.65 -15.10
N SER A 181 6.86 8.51 -14.12
CA SER A 181 7.80 8.87 -13.04
C SER A 181 8.13 7.67 -12.15
N VAL A 182 7.11 6.88 -11.79
CA VAL A 182 7.30 5.66 -10.97
C VAL A 182 8.15 4.64 -11.72
N PHE A 183 7.91 4.44 -13.02
CA PHE A 183 8.71 3.52 -13.84
C PHE A 183 10.15 4.02 -14.04
N ALA A 184 10.33 5.33 -14.28
CA ALA A 184 11.65 5.94 -14.40
C ALA A 184 12.49 5.74 -13.11
N ALA A 185 11.87 5.86 -11.93
CA ALA A 185 12.52 5.60 -10.67
C ALA A 185 12.98 4.12 -10.54
N GLN A 186 12.16 3.15 -10.98
CA GLN A 186 12.56 1.74 -10.98
C GLN A 186 13.75 1.48 -11.91
N ARG A 187 13.76 2.09 -13.09
CA ARG A 187 14.90 2.01 -14.02
C ARG A 187 16.18 2.57 -13.41
N ALA A 188 16.07 3.73 -12.77
CA ALA A 188 17.20 4.35 -12.08
C ALA A 188 17.76 3.44 -10.96
N PHE A 189 16.92 2.81 -10.16
CA PHE A 189 17.33 1.87 -9.12
C PHE A 189 18.02 0.61 -9.68
N VAL A 190 17.55 0.09 -10.82
CA VAL A 190 18.24 -1.05 -11.47
C VAL A 190 19.69 -0.70 -11.81
N GLU A 191 19.95 0.52 -12.29
CA GLU A 191 21.32 0.98 -12.60
C GLU A 191 22.11 1.31 -11.32
N GLU A 192 21.52 2.08 -10.40
CA GLU A 192 22.16 2.55 -9.17
C GLU A 192 22.66 1.39 -8.30
N PHE A 193 21.85 0.33 -8.17
CA PHE A 193 22.16 -0.82 -7.34
C PHE A 193 22.80 -1.99 -8.12
N GLY A 194 23.17 -1.78 -9.38
CA GLY A 194 23.86 -2.79 -10.20
C GLY A 194 23.02 -4.05 -10.49
N LEU A 195 21.70 -3.93 -10.53
CA LEU A 195 20.78 -5.05 -10.70
C LEU A 195 20.64 -5.45 -12.19
N SER A 196 21.76 -5.68 -12.87
CA SER A 196 21.82 -5.90 -14.33
C SER A 196 20.98 -7.09 -14.80
N GLY A 197 20.77 -8.11 -13.95
CA GLY A 197 19.90 -9.25 -14.26
C GLY A 197 18.42 -8.92 -14.34
N LEU A 198 18.01 -7.69 -13.97
CA LEU A 198 16.64 -7.18 -14.12
C LEU A 198 16.43 -6.32 -15.38
N ARG A 199 17.52 -5.94 -16.10
CA ARG A 199 17.43 -5.18 -17.35
C ARG A 199 16.49 -5.79 -18.37
N PRO A 200 16.45 -7.13 -18.60
CA PRO A 200 15.52 -7.71 -19.55
C PRO A 200 14.05 -7.39 -19.25
N ALA A 201 13.68 -7.29 -17.96
CA ALA A 201 12.32 -6.89 -17.57
C ALA A 201 12.07 -5.40 -17.85
N VAL A 202 13.05 -4.52 -17.61
CA VAL A 202 12.97 -3.10 -17.94
C VAL A 202 12.80 -2.90 -19.45
N ASP A 203 13.59 -3.61 -20.26
CA ASP A 203 13.54 -3.54 -21.72
C ASP A 203 12.19 -4.04 -22.26
N TRP A 204 11.71 -5.16 -21.70
CA TRP A 204 10.40 -5.71 -22.08
C TRP A 204 9.27 -4.72 -21.74
N LEU A 205 9.28 -4.14 -20.54
CA LEU A 205 8.28 -3.13 -20.13
C LEU A 205 8.34 -1.90 -21.03
N THR A 206 9.53 -1.44 -21.41
CA THR A 206 9.71 -0.31 -22.32
C THR A 206 9.13 -0.60 -23.71
N ALA A 207 9.34 -1.81 -24.23
CA ALA A 207 8.88 -2.23 -25.55
C ALA A 207 7.37 -2.57 -25.60
N ASN A 208 6.76 -2.89 -24.47
CA ASN A 208 5.37 -3.36 -24.38
C ASN A 208 4.45 -2.40 -23.61
N THR A 209 4.81 -1.12 -23.49
CA THR A 209 3.98 -0.11 -22.84
C THR A 209 2.56 -0.13 -23.42
N PRO A 210 1.51 -0.32 -22.58
CA PRO A 210 0.14 -0.33 -23.06
C PRO A 210 -0.22 1.01 -23.74
N ARG A 211 -1.09 0.96 -24.74
CA ARG A 211 -1.72 2.18 -25.23
C ARG A 211 -2.62 2.70 -24.12
N GLN A 212 -2.32 3.89 -23.61
CA GLN A 212 -3.02 4.46 -22.47
C GLN A 212 -4.53 4.45 -22.68
N SER A 213 -5.22 3.77 -21.78
CA SER A 213 -6.65 3.91 -21.53
C SER A 213 -6.90 5.18 -20.68
N THR A 214 -8.12 5.36 -20.21
CA THR A 214 -8.46 6.47 -19.31
C THR A 214 -7.65 6.36 -18.02
N ALA A 215 -6.87 7.41 -17.69
CA ALA A 215 -6.12 7.49 -16.45
C ALA A 215 -7.08 7.63 -15.26
N VAL A 216 -6.78 6.91 -14.17
CA VAL A 216 -7.48 6.95 -12.90
C VAL A 216 -6.48 7.12 -11.77
N ILE A 217 -6.97 7.38 -10.57
CA ILE A 217 -6.15 7.34 -9.36
C ILE A 217 -6.06 5.89 -8.90
N CYS A 218 -4.83 5.37 -8.82
CA CYS A 218 -4.52 4.05 -8.35
C CYS A 218 -3.86 4.11 -6.97
N HIS A 219 -4.12 3.10 -6.16
CA HIS A 219 -3.49 2.95 -4.84
C HIS A 219 -2.05 2.43 -4.91
N GLY A 220 -1.78 1.53 -5.85
CA GLY A 220 -0.48 0.91 -6.07
C GLY A 220 -0.13 -0.24 -5.10
N ASP A 221 -0.91 -0.41 -4.02
CA ASP A 221 -0.77 -1.51 -3.05
C ASP A 221 -2.15 -1.94 -2.53
N PHE A 222 -3.10 -2.10 -3.44
CA PHE A 222 -4.50 -2.29 -3.11
C PHE A 222 -4.81 -3.73 -2.69
N HIS A 223 -4.50 -4.09 -1.45
CA HIS A 223 -4.83 -5.41 -0.88
C HIS A 223 -5.75 -5.29 0.34
N SER A 224 -6.36 -6.40 0.77
CA SER A 224 -7.39 -6.39 1.83
C SER A 224 -6.91 -5.81 3.15
N SER A 225 -5.61 -5.90 3.47
CA SER A 225 -5.04 -5.35 4.71
C SER A 225 -5.01 -3.81 4.73
N ASN A 226 -5.22 -3.15 3.58
CA ASN A 226 -5.30 -1.70 3.47
C ASN A 226 -6.76 -1.19 3.40
N VAL A 227 -7.74 -2.09 3.49
CA VAL A 227 -9.17 -1.75 3.48
C VAL A 227 -9.76 -1.96 4.86
N LEU A 228 -10.43 -0.95 5.40
CA LEU A 228 -11.10 -0.98 6.68
C LEU A 228 -12.62 -1.06 6.50
N ALA A 229 -13.26 -1.83 7.36
CA ALA A 229 -14.72 -1.92 7.39
C ALA A 229 -15.24 -2.02 8.82
N ASP A 230 -16.45 -1.51 9.02
CA ASP A 230 -17.25 -1.69 10.22
C ASP A 230 -18.65 -2.14 9.85
N ASN A 231 -19.14 -3.19 10.52
CA ASN A 231 -20.48 -3.76 10.28
C ASN A 231 -20.77 -4.02 8.78
N GLY A 232 -19.77 -4.51 8.04
CA GLY A 232 -19.87 -4.82 6.62
C GLY A 232 -19.95 -3.59 5.70
N ARG A 233 -19.63 -2.40 6.18
CA ARG A 233 -19.52 -1.16 5.40
C ARG A 233 -18.07 -0.70 5.29
N LEU A 234 -17.68 -0.25 4.12
CA LEU A 234 -16.37 0.37 3.89
C LEU A 234 -16.25 1.64 4.74
N THR A 235 -15.23 1.71 5.59
CA THR A 235 -14.97 2.85 6.47
C THR A 235 -13.66 3.56 6.16
N GLY A 236 -12.68 2.88 5.56
CA GLY A 236 -11.41 3.50 5.24
C GLY A 236 -10.55 2.70 4.27
N VAL A 237 -9.68 3.40 3.57
CA VAL A 237 -8.56 2.84 2.81
C VAL A 237 -7.30 3.58 3.24
N ILE A 238 -6.27 2.83 3.62
CA ILE A 238 -5.03 3.34 4.24
C ILE A 238 -3.80 2.93 3.43
N ASP A 239 -2.65 3.53 3.75
CA ASP A 239 -1.34 3.27 3.14
C ASP A 239 -1.20 3.73 1.69
N TRP A 240 -1.22 5.05 1.49
CA TRP A 240 -1.23 5.71 0.19
C TRP A 240 0.16 6.01 -0.38
N VAL A 241 1.21 5.41 0.16
CA VAL A 241 2.60 5.68 -0.23
C VAL A 241 2.90 5.43 -1.70
N LYS A 242 2.21 4.45 -2.32
CA LYS A 242 2.38 4.07 -3.73
C LYS A 242 1.32 4.65 -4.66
N ALA A 243 0.51 5.61 -4.18
CA ALA A 243 -0.52 6.24 -5.01
C ALA A 243 0.05 6.77 -6.31
N THR A 244 -0.62 6.45 -7.42
CA THR A 244 -0.13 6.69 -8.77
C THR A 244 -1.30 7.03 -9.69
N ILE A 245 -1.10 7.94 -10.64
CA ILE A 245 -2.05 8.18 -11.72
C ILE A 245 -1.66 7.25 -12.87
N ALA A 246 -2.50 6.26 -13.13
CA ALA A 246 -2.28 5.22 -14.13
C ALA A 246 -3.61 4.72 -14.69
N GLU A 247 -3.59 3.73 -15.55
CA GLU A 247 -4.82 3.04 -15.95
C GLU A 247 -5.27 2.02 -14.90
N PRO A 248 -6.55 1.62 -14.85
CA PRO A 248 -7.08 0.70 -13.84
C PRO A 248 -6.31 -0.61 -13.71
N ALA A 249 -5.75 -1.11 -14.82
CA ALA A 249 -4.94 -2.33 -14.86
C ALA A 249 -3.72 -2.29 -13.92
N PHE A 250 -3.23 -1.10 -13.52
CA PHE A 250 -2.13 -0.94 -12.57
C PHE A 250 -2.46 -1.57 -11.22
N ASP A 251 -3.58 -1.22 -10.60
CA ASP A 251 -4.00 -1.78 -9.31
C ASP A 251 -4.35 -3.26 -9.41
N TYR A 252 -5.11 -3.65 -10.45
CA TYR A 252 -5.48 -5.05 -10.65
C TYR A 252 -4.26 -5.94 -10.88
N GLY A 253 -3.34 -5.51 -11.73
CA GLY A 253 -2.10 -6.21 -12.03
C GLY A 253 -1.19 -6.34 -10.80
N ALA A 254 -1.08 -5.30 -9.98
CA ALA A 254 -0.29 -5.33 -8.75
C ALA A 254 -0.81 -6.41 -7.78
N VAL A 255 -2.11 -6.44 -7.54
CA VAL A 255 -2.70 -7.44 -6.63
C VAL A 255 -2.61 -8.84 -7.21
N MET A 256 -2.85 -9.02 -8.51
CA MET A 256 -2.71 -10.33 -9.17
C MET A 256 -1.27 -10.85 -9.04
N ALA A 257 -0.27 -10.01 -9.23
CA ALA A 257 1.14 -10.37 -9.03
C ALA A 257 1.41 -10.79 -7.58
N ILE A 258 0.93 -10.03 -6.59
CA ILE A 258 1.08 -10.38 -5.17
C ILE A 258 0.44 -11.74 -4.88
N LEU A 259 -0.81 -11.97 -5.29
CA LEU A 259 -1.52 -13.24 -5.05
C LEU A 259 -0.85 -14.44 -5.74
N ALA A 260 -0.19 -14.21 -6.89
CA ALA A 260 0.52 -15.25 -7.63
C ALA A 260 1.90 -15.60 -7.03
N THR A 261 2.56 -14.62 -6.37
CA THR A 261 3.98 -14.74 -6.01
C THR A 261 4.26 -14.77 -4.52
N VAL A 262 3.29 -14.38 -3.66
CA VAL A 262 3.49 -14.37 -2.21
C VAL A 262 3.99 -15.72 -1.70
N PRO A 263 5.15 -15.75 -0.97
CA PRO A 263 5.82 -16.99 -0.59
C PRO A 263 5.22 -17.60 0.68
N ILE A 264 3.91 -17.86 0.69
CA ILE A 264 3.22 -18.50 1.83
C ILE A 264 2.97 -19.97 1.54
N ARG A 265 3.34 -20.83 2.50
CA ARG A 265 2.94 -22.24 2.49
C ARG A 265 1.53 -22.34 3.02
N VAL A 266 0.56 -22.49 2.14
CA VAL A 266 -0.85 -22.57 2.50
C VAL A 266 -1.49 -23.89 2.08
N PRO A 267 -2.48 -24.38 2.82
CA PRO A 267 -3.24 -25.57 2.44
C PRO A 267 -3.92 -25.40 1.06
N ALA A 268 -4.18 -26.53 0.39
CA ALA A 268 -4.80 -26.53 -0.96
C ALA A 268 -6.14 -25.77 -1.05
N GLY A 269 -6.90 -25.69 0.07
CA GLY A 269 -8.12 -24.87 0.14
C GLY A 269 -7.85 -23.37 0.01
N VAL A 270 -6.75 -22.88 0.60
CA VAL A 270 -6.34 -21.47 0.51
C VAL A 270 -5.84 -21.15 -0.89
N HIS A 271 -5.08 -22.05 -1.53
CA HIS A 271 -4.70 -21.89 -2.95
C HIS A 271 -5.92 -21.75 -3.88
N ARG A 272 -6.99 -22.53 -3.64
CA ARG A 272 -8.24 -22.39 -4.41
C ARG A 272 -8.91 -21.03 -4.14
N MET A 273 -8.86 -20.52 -2.91
CA MET A 273 -9.38 -19.22 -2.57
C MET A 273 -8.59 -18.11 -3.27
N LEU A 274 -7.26 -18.12 -3.23
CA LEU A 274 -6.41 -17.13 -3.91
C LEU A 274 -6.68 -17.12 -5.42
N ARG A 275 -6.80 -18.29 -6.02
CA ARG A 275 -7.14 -18.42 -7.45
C ARG A 275 -8.52 -17.86 -7.76
N ALA A 276 -9.50 -18.09 -6.90
CA ALA A 276 -10.85 -17.52 -7.05
C ALA A 276 -10.83 -15.99 -6.90
N MET A 277 -9.97 -15.44 -6.04
CA MET A 277 -9.75 -13.99 -5.90
C MET A 277 -9.13 -13.41 -7.19
N MET A 278 -8.08 -14.02 -7.72
CA MET A 278 -7.49 -13.60 -9.00
C MET A 278 -8.52 -13.59 -10.15
N ASN A 279 -9.33 -14.65 -10.26
CA ASN A 279 -10.40 -14.72 -11.26
C ASN A 279 -11.48 -13.65 -11.05
N ASN A 280 -11.74 -13.25 -9.80
CA ASN A 280 -12.68 -12.16 -9.52
C ASN A 280 -12.10 -10.82 -9.96
N LEU A 281 -10.83 -10.55 -9.65
CA LEU A 281 -10.13 -9.33 -10.06
C LEU A 281 -10.11 -9.18 -11.57
N ALA A 282 -9.75 -10.25 -12.31
CA ALA A 282 -9.77 -10.24 -13.75
C ALA A 282 -11.17 -9.94 -14.31
N ARG A 283 -12.23 -10.52 -13.71
CA ARG A 283 -13.63 -10.23 -14.10
C ARG A 283 -14.06 -8.81 -13.79
N THR A 284 -13.63 -8.25 -12.64
CA THR A 284 -13.96 -6.87 -12.28
C THR A 284 -13.24 -5.89 -13.21
N HIS A 285 -11.97 -6.12 -13.49
CA HIS A 285 -11.24 -5.34 -14.50
C HIS A 285 -11.93 -5.42 -15.88
N SER A 286 -12.30 -6.62 -16.34
CA SER A 286 -13.01 -6.80 -17.63
C SER A 286 -14.38 -6.09 -17.66
N ARG A 287 -15.09 -6.00 -16.53
CA ARG A 287 -16.34 -5.23 -16.44
C ARG A 287 -16.12 -3.73 -16.53
N GLN A 288 -15.01 -3.22 -15.98
CA GLN A 288 -14.68 -1.79 -16.00
C GLN A 288 -14.06 -1.33 -17.34
N CYS A 289 -13.18 -2.13 -17.91
CA CYS A 289 -12.32 -1.76 -19.03
C CYS A 289 -12.64 -2.50 -20.34
N GLY A 290 -13.57 -3.45 -20.30
CA GLY A 290 -13.84 -4.37 -21.42
C GLY A 290 -12.88 -5.55 -21.45
N THR A 291 -13.17 -6.53 -22.33
CA THR A 291 -12.33 -7.71 -22.55
C THR A 291 -11.80 -7.64 -23.98
N THR A 292 -10.66 -7.03 -24.15
CA THR A 292 -9.95 -6.91 -25.41
C THR A 292 -8.51 -7.40 -25.25
N PRO A 293 -7.80 -7.76 -26.36
CA PRO A 293 -6.39 -8.10 -26.29
C PRO A 293 -5.53 -7.01 -25.60
N GLU A 294 -5.89 -5.74 -25.77
CA GLU A 294 -5.20 -4.60 -25.17
C GLU A 294 -5.38 -4.57 -23.64
N THR A 295 -6.61 -4.79 -23.14
CA THR A 295 -6.86 -4.81 -21.67
C THR A 295 -6.21 -6.01 -20.99
N GLU A 296 -6.13 -7.16 -21.66
CA GLU A 296 -5.39 -8.33 -21.19
C GLU A 296 -3.87 -8.08 -21.20
N ALA A 297 -3.36 -7.43 -22.25
CA ALA A 297 -1.95 -7.04 -22.34
C ALA A 297 -1.57 -6.05 -21.23
N ALA A 298 -2.44 -5.08 -20.92
CA ALA A 298 -2.23 -4.13 -19.83
C ALA A 298 -2.17 -4.85 -18.46
N LEU A 299 -3.09 -5.79 -18.17
CA LEU A 299 -3.02 -6.58 -16.93
C LEU A 299 -1.71 -7.37 -16.82
N ARG A 300 -1.26 -7.99 -17.90
CA ARG A 300 0.02 -8.70 -17.94
C ARG A 300 1.19 -7.76 -17.71
N TYR A 301 1.19 -6.60 -18.38
CA TYR A 301 2.21 -5.57 -18.23
C TYR A 301 2.38 -5.12 -16.78
N TYR A 302 1.30 -4.79 -16.09
CA TYR A 302 1.36 -4.32 -14.70
C TYR A 302 1.67 -5.43 -13.69
N GLN A 303 1.39 -6.68 -14.00
CA GLN A 303 1.89 -7.81 -13.21
C GLN A 303 3.42 -7.90 -13.30
N VAL A 304 3.98 -7.80 -14.51
CA VAL A 304 5.43 -7.79 -14.72
C VAL A 304 6.07 -6.59 -14.03
N PHE A 305 5.47 -5.40 -14.16
CA PHE A 305 5.93 -4.20 -13.50
C PHE A 305 5.95 -4.36 -11.96
N ASN A 306 4.89 -4.89 -11.37
CA ASN A 306 4.86 -5.11 -9.92
C ASN A 306 5.93 -6.12 -9.47
N CYS A 307 6.17 -7.20 -10.22
CA CYS A 307 7.26 -8.13 -9.95
C CYS A 307 8.63 -7.43 -10.04
N LEU A 308 8.85 -6.55 -11.02
CA LEU A 308 10.07 -5.74 -11.11
C LEU A 308 10.24 -4.87 -9.86
N VAL A 309 9.21 -4.17 -9.41
CA VAL A 309 9.25 -3.33 -8.18
C VAL A 309 9.65 -4.16 -6.96
N GLN A 310 9.09 -5.35 -6.79
CA GLN A 310 9.44 -6.23 -5.68
C GLN A 310 10.90 -6.73 -5.80
N LEU A 311 11.34 -7.14 -6.98
CA LEU A 311 12.72 -7.60 -7.22
C LEU A 311 13.74 -6.47 -7.00
N VAL A 312 13.44 -5.24 -7.45
CA VAL A 312 14.26 -4.05 -7.18
C VAL A 312 14.33 -3.78 -5.68
N THR A 313 13.22 -3.88 -4.97
CA THR A 313 13.18 -3.68 -3.50
C THR A 313 14.05 -4.70 -2.79
N VAL A 314 14.00 -5.97 -3.19
CA VAL A 314 14.87 -7.03 -2.65
C VAL A 314 16.34 -6.75 -2.97
N GLY A 315 16.65 -6.46 -4.23
CA GLY A 315 18.02 -6.18 -4.67
C GLY A 315 18.65 -4.98 -3.96
N LYS A 316 17.88 -3.90 -3.80
CA LYS A 316 18.26 -2.71 -3.02
C LYS A 316 18.53 -3.08 -1.55
N SER A 317 17.65 -3.88 -0.95
CA SER A 317 17.78 -4.34 0.44
C SER A 317 19.07 -5.15 0.63
N HIS A 318 19.39 -6.07 -0.30
CA HIS A 318 20.64 -6.85 -0.28
C HIS A 318 21.87 -5.95 -0.44
N ALA A 319 21.86 -5.02 -1.40
CA ALA A 319 22.95 -4.09 -1.62
C ALA A 319 23.24 -3.19 -0.40
N GLN A 320 22.22 -2.92 0.42
CA GLN A 320 22.33 -2.15 1.66
C GLN A 320 22.61 -3.01 2.91
N GLY A 321 22.82 -4.33 2.75
CA GLY A 321 23.09 -5.25 3.86
C GLY A 321 21.85 -5.59 4.73
N ASN A 322 20.65 -5.24 4.27
CA ASN A 322 19.38 -5.48 4.96
C ASN A 322 18.71 -6.75 4.42
N THR A 323 19.09 -7.93 4.91
CA THR A 323 18.62 -9.21 4.36
C THR A 323 17.37 -9.79 5.07
N THR A 324 16.87 -9.18 6.14
CA THR A 324 15.92 -9.83 7.06
C THR A 324 14.48 -9.34 6.99
N GLN A 325 14.15 -8.31 6.22
CA GLN A 325 12.81 -7.73 6.20
C GLN A 325 12.10 -7.90 4.85
N GLY A 326 10.87 -8.42 4.90
CA GLY A 326 9.95 -8.54 3.78
C GLY A 326 9.71 -9.98 3.32
N ALA A 327 8.47 -10.26 2.91
CA ALA A 327 8.05 -11.60 2.48
C ALA A 327 8.87 -12.12 1.28
N TYR A 328 9.33 -11.23 0.42
CA TYR A 328 10.07 -11.58 -0.81
C TYR A 328 11.59 -11.67 -0.63
N ASN A 329 12.17 -11.30 0.52
CA ASN A 329 13.62 -11.42 0.78
C ASN A 329 14.11 -12.87 0.95
N SER A 330 13.19 -13.83 0.93
CA SER A 330 13.55 -15.26 0.94
C SER A 330 13.87 -15.76 -0.46
N PRO A 331 14.75 -16.79 -0.62
CA PRO A 331 15.02 -17.42 -1.91
C PRO A 331 13.73 -17.90 -2.62
N VAL A 332 12.75 -18.38 -1.86
CA VAL A 332 11.44 -18.80 -2.39
C VAL A 332 10.66 -17.60 -2.93
N GLY A 333 10.68 -16.47 -2.23
CA GLY A 333 10.02 -15.24 -2.66
C GLY A 333 10.59 -14.72 -3.98
N VAL A 334 11.91 -14.64 -4.07
CA VAL A 334 12.60 -14.23 -5.30
C VAL A 334 12.28 -15.20 -6.45
N ALA A 335 12.37 -16.52 -6.20
CA ALA A 335 12.08 -17.53 -7.22
C ALA A 335 10.62 -17.43 -7.72
N ASN A 336 9.65 -17.18 -6.85
CA ASN A 336 8.26 -17.01 -7.25
C ASN A 336 8.08 -15.79 -8.17
N LEU A 337 8.72 -14.65 -7.84
CA LEU A 337 8.67 -13.45 -8.68
C LEU A 337 9.29 -13.69 -10.05
N VAL A 338 10.50 -14.27 -10.11
CA VAL A 338 11.21 -14.59 -11.36
C VAL A 338 10.39 -15.56 -12.21
N ASN A 339 9.87 -16.64 -11.60
CA ASN A 339 9.05 -17.62 -12.30
C ASN A 339 7.75 -17.01 -12.85
N HIS A 340 7.12 -16.09 -12.09
CA HIS A 340 5.91 -15.43 -12.57
C HIS A 340 6.19 -14.53 -13.78
N VAL A 341 7.27 -13.75 -13.75
CA VAL A 341 7.71 -12.98 -14.92
C VAL A 341 8.00 -13.90 -16.10
N HIS A 342 8.71 -15.03 -15.89
CA HIS A 342 8.98 -16.00 -16.93
C HIS A 342 7.68 -16.54 -17.57
N LEU A 343 6.70 -16.92 -16.76
CA LEU A 343 5.40 -17.40 -17.25
C LEU A 343 4.65 -16.36 -18.09
N LEU A 344 4.78 -15.09 -17.77
CA LEU A 344 4.10 -14.00 -18.47
C LEU A 344 4.82 -13.54 -19.75
N THR A 345 6.15 -13.66 -19.81
CA THR A 345 6.98 -13.00 -20.83
C THR A 345 7.98 -13.90 -21.53
N GLY A 346 8.30 -15.08 -20.97
CA GLY A 346 9.40 -15.94 -21.40
C GLY A 346 10.79 -15.47 -20.95
N LEU A 347 10.91 -14.35 -20.21
CA LEU A 347 12.19 -13.81 -19.77
C LEU A 347 12.79 -14.62 -18.61
N ASN A 348 14.11 -14.73 -18.59
CA ASN A 348 14.88 -15.28 -17.48
C ASN A 348 15.57 -14.14 -16.75
N LEU A 349 15.12 -13.85 -15.52
CA LEU A 349 15.69 -12.83 -14.67
C LEU A 349 16.61 -13.43 -13.62
N THR A 350 17.59 -12.65 -13.19
CA THR A 350 18.48 -13.02 -12.08
C THR A 350 18.64 -11.84 -11.12
N LEU A 351 18.77 -12.13 -9.83
CA LEU A 351 19.22 -11.16 -8.83
C LEU A 351 20.61 -11.57 -8.38
N PRO A 352 21.54 -10.63 -8.23
CA PRO A 352 22.79 -10.91 -7.53
C PRO A 352 22.44 -11.35 -6.09
N GLY A 353 23.07 -12.45 -5.65
CA GLY A 353 22.90 -13.03 -4.32
C GLY A 353 23.46 -12.16 -3.20
#